data_e32fed3159e8ffb0fc7d385001fdfd7e
#
_entry.id   e32fed3159e8ffb0fc7d385001fdfd7e
#
_cell.length_a   1.000
_cell.length_b   1.000
_cell.length_c   1.000
_cell.angle_alpha   90.00
_cell.angle_beta   90.00
_cell.angle_gamma   90.00
#
_symmetry.space_group_name_H-M   'P 1'
#
loop_
_entity.id
_entity.type
_entity.pdbx_description
1 polymer ?
#
loop_
_entity_poly.entity_id
_entity_poly.type
_entity_poly.pdbx_seq_one_letter_code
_entity_poly.pdbx_strand_id
1 'polypeptide(L)'
;MADFGAQDNTAFRAEARAWLEASFPPSLKNRHDIAASEAPVPVEGDYAIWKTRMGEKGWGVPTWPAAYGGGGLSAADARTLREEMARIGAWNPIGGMGVMMFGPTLLEYGTEEQKQRHIPPIVRGELRWCQGYSEPGAGSDLASLQTRAEDKGDHFLVNGQKIWTSGAQYADWCFCLVRTDASRKHEGISFVLIDMRTPGVETRPILLISGSSPFCETFFTDVKVPKANLVGPLNGGWTVGKRLLQHERNGLSGGGDGRPRFYTGHLRDVARRYYGQEEDGRLADPDFRTRLVQHDMDARTYALTLRRVAVEAKSANGPSAATSIMKNANSRIMTDHCEMMVEAMGLAGAGWAGEDFTEEEREAGRIYLRVKSSTIAGGSSEVQNNIISKRILGLPDPSSHTY
;
A
#
# COMPACT_ATOMS: atom_id res chain seq x y z
N MET A 1 -24.41 -25.66 7.17
CA MET A 1 -23.64 -24.45 6.77
C MET A 1 -24.41 -23.27 7.31
N ALA A 2 -23.86 -22.58 8.30
CA ALA A 2 -24.52 -21.38 8.85
C ALA A 2 -24.41 -20.26 7.82
N ASP A 3 -25.55 -19.76 7.38
CA ASP A 3 -25.69 -18.59 6.53
C ASP A 3 -25.31 -17.35 7.37
N PHE A 4 -24.09 -16.87 7.21
CA PHE A 4 -23.61 -15.67 7.88
C PHE A 4 -24.11 -14.42 7.16
N GLY A 5 -25.44 -14.19 7.17
CA GLY A 5 -26.06 -12.88 6.92
C GLY A 5 -25.60 -12.21 5.61
N ALA A 6 -25.68 -12.89 4.48
CA ALA A 6 -25.70 -12.25 3.19
C ALA A 6 -27.00 -11.44 3.09
N GLN A 7 -26.97 -10.15 3.40
CA GLN A 7 -28.00 -9.27 2.89
C GLN A 7 -28.00 -9.48 1.37
N ASP A 8 -29.11 -9.98 0.88
CA ASP A 8 -29.31 -10.25 -0.54
C ASP A 8 -29.29 -8.91 -1.30
N ASN A 9 -28.13 -8.58 -1.85
CA ASN A 9 -27.89 -7.33 -2.58
C ASN A 9 -28.09 -7.54 -4.08
N THR A 10 -29.10 -8.36 -4.44
CA THR A 10 -29.42 -8.75 -5.81
C THR A 10 -29.64 -7.57 -6.74
N ALA A 11 -30.32 -6.51 -6.25
CA ALA A 11 -30.58 -5.31 -7.03
C ALA A 11 -29.29 -4.56 -7.39
N PHE A 12 -28.42 -4.29 -6.42
CA PHE A 12 -27.14 -3.64 -6.66
C PHE A 12 -26.20 -4.51 -7.50
N ARG A 13 -26.20 -5.83 -7.29
CA ARG A 13 -25.44 -6.78 -8.10
C ARG A 13 -25.81 -6.72 -9.57
N ALA A 14 -27.12 -6.64 -9.87
CA ALA A 14 -27.62 -6.51 -11.24
C ALA A 14 -27.20 -5.16 -11.87
N GLU A 15 -27.31 -4.05 -11.10
CA GLU A 15 -26.84 -2.74 -11.54
C GLU A 15 -25.33 -2.75 -11.83
N ALA A 16 -24.54 -3.23 -10.89
CA ALA A 16 -23.08 -3.29 -11.03
C ALA A 16 -22.68 -4.12 -12.26
N ARG A 17 -23.29 -5.28 -12.44
CA ARG A 17 -23.05 -6.16 -13.59
C ARG A 17 -23.34 -5.45 -14.91
N ALA A 18 -24.55 -4.89 -15.04
CA ALA A 18 -24.96 -4.21 -16.27
C ALA A 18 -24.04 -3.03 -16.61
N TRP A 19 -23.68 -2.22 -15.60
CA TRP A 19 -22.78 -1.10 -15.82
C TRP A 19 -21.37 -1.54 -16.21
N LEU A 20 -20.82 -2.56 -15.52
CA LEU A 20 -19.49 -3.08 -15.82
C LEU A 20 -19.41 -3.68 -17.25
N GLU A 21 -20.41 -4.46 -17.65
CA GLU A 21 -20.48 -5.06 -18.99
C GLU A 21 -20.59 -3.99 -20.10
N ALA A 22 -21.30 -2.88 -19.83
CA ALA A 22 -21.44 -1.77 -20.77
C ALA A 22 -20.21 -0.83 -20.79
N SER A 23 -19.45 -0.76 -19.71
CA SER A 23 -18.46 0.30 -19.50
C SER A 23 -17.01 -0.18 -19.55
N PHE A 24 -16.74 -1.46 -19.23
CA PHE A 24 -15.37 -1.98 -19.16
C PHE A 24 -14.83 -2.36 -20.55
N PRO A 25 -13.71 -1.78 -21.01
CA PRO A 25 -13.11 -2.12 -22.28
C PRO A 25 -12.53 -3.56 -22.26
N PRO A 26 -12.93 -4.44 -23.18
CA PRO A 26 -12.47 -5.84 -23.22
C PRO A 26 -10.95 -6.02 -23.36
N SER A 27 -10.26 -5.06 -23.99
CA SER A 27 -8.80 -5.05 -24.16
C SER A 27 -8.04 -4.98 -22.84
N LEU A 28 -8.68 -4.49 -21.76
CA LEU A 28 -8.09 -4.36 -20.42
C LEU A 28 -8.33 -5.59 -19.53
N LYS A 29 -8.99 -6.61 -20.05
CA LYS A 29 -9.32 -7.82 -19.28
C LYS A 29 -8.03 -8.48 -18.74
N ASN A 30 -7.98 -8.67 -17.41
CA ASN A 30 -6.86 -9.27 -16.69
C ASN A 30 -5.52 -8.50 -16.80
N ARG A 31 -5.51 -7.25 -17.29
CA ARG A 31 -4.33 -6.39 -17.37
C ARG A 31 -3.96 -5.80 -16.00
N HIS A 32 -3.78 -6.68 -15.00
CA HIS A 32 -3.36 -6.31 -13.64
C HIS A 32 -1.94 -5.72 -13.59
N ASP A 33 -1.11 -5.98 -14.60
CA ASP A 33 0.21 -5.41 -14.81
C ASP A 33 0.19 -3.86 -14.80
N ILE A 34 -0.83 -3.26 -15.42
CA ILE A 34 -1.01 -1.81 -15.44
C ILE A 34 -1.20 -1.24 -14.03
N ALA A 35 -2.06 -1.91 -13.23
CA ALA A 35 -2.34 -1.48 -11.86
C ALA A 35 -1.18 -1.74 -10.90
N ALA A 36 -0.35 -2.74 -11.17
CA ALA A 36 0.79 -3.16 -10.35
C ALA A 36 2.09 -2.39 -10.66
N SER A 37 2.14 -1.63 -11.76
CA SER A 37 3.34 -0.92 -12.20
C SER A 37 3.83 0.09 -11.15
N GLU A 38 5.11 0.03 -10.79
CA GLU A 38 5.77 1.00 -9.90
C GLU A 38 5.96 2.37 -10.60
N ALA A 39 6.14 2.36 -11.93
CA ALA A 39 6.20 3.57 -12.74
C ALA A 39 4.81 3.93 -13.31
N PRO A 40 4.55 5.21 -13.60
CA PRO A 40 3.31 5.60 -14.28
C PRO A 40 3.19 4.94 -15.65
N VAL A 41 2.06 4.27 -15.86
CA VAL A 41 1.68 3.81 -17.19
C VAL A 41 0.97 4.97 -17.90
N PRO A 42 1.25 5.24 -19.20
CA PRO A 42 0.55 6.25 -19.96
C PRO A 42 -0.97 6.08 -19.89
N VAL A 43 -1.68 7.16 -19.55
CA VAL A 43 -3.15 7.16 -19.46
C VAL A 43 -3.71 7.52 -20.84
N GLU A 44 -3.87 6.51 -21.70
CA GLU A 44 -4.32 6.68 -23.08
C GLU A 44 -5.23 5.52 -23.51
N GLY A 45 -5.93 5.69 -24.64
CA GLY A 45 -6.81 4.68 -25.21
C GLY A 45 -7.85 4.16 -24.21
N ASP A 46 -8.05 2.85 -24.23
CA ASP A 46 -9.03 2.16 -23.37
C ASP A 46 -8.75 2.35 -21.87
N TYR A 47 -7.47 2.48 -21.48
CA TYR A 47 -7.12 2.74 -20.08
C TYR A 47 -7.60 4.13 -19.63
N ALA A 48 -7.44 5.17 -20.46
CA ALA A 48 -7.97 6.49 -20.17
C ALA A 48 -9.50 6.47 -20.05
N ILE A 49 -10.18 5.81 -20.98
CA ILE A 49 -11.64 5.64 -20.97
C ILE A 49 -12.11 4.97 -19.68
N TRP A 50 -11.47 3.85 -19.31
CA TRP A 50 -11.84 3.11 -18.11
C TRP A 50 -11.62 3.91 -16.84
N LYS A 51 -10.48 4.58 -16.75
CA LYS A 51 -10.14 5.44 -15.61
C LYS A 51 -11.14 6.58 -15.43
N THR A 52 -11.51 7.26 -16.52
CA THR A 52 -12.51 8.33 -16.51
C THR A 52 -13.87 7.80 -16.05
N ARG A 53 -14.36 6.71 -16.63
CA ARG A 53 -15.66 6.11 -16.25
C ARG A 53 -15.73 5.72 -14.78
N MET A 54 -14.66 5.10 -14.26
CA MET A 54 -14.58 4.71 -12.85
C MET A 54 -14.53 5.92 -11.91
N GLY A 55 -13.81 6.98 -12.30
CA GLY A 55 -13.74 8.23 -11.56
C GLY A 55 -15.08 8.97 -11.53
N GLU A 56 -15.76 9.13 -12.68
CA GLU A 56 -17.06 9.77 -12.79
C GLU A 56 -18.16 9.04 -12.02
N LYS A 57 -18.14 7.70 -12.05
CA LYS A 57 -19.08 6.86 -11.28
C LYS A 57 -18.76 6.86 -9.76
N GLY A 58 -17.56 7.32 -9.36
CA GLY A 58 -17.07 7.26 -7.99
C GLY A 58 -16.72 5.84 -7.50
N TRP A 59 -16.77 4.85 -8.39
CA TRP A 59 -16.57 3.45 -8.03
C TRP A 59 -15.10 3.05 -7.88
N GLY A 60 -14.18 3.95 -8.26
CA GLY A 60 -12.76 3.81 -7.91
C GLY A 60 -12.49 3.91 -6.40
N VAL A 61 -13.35 4.65 -5.68
CA VAL A 61 -13.36 4.80 -4.23
C VAL A 61 -14.80 4.59 -3.70
N PRO A 62 -15.33 3.36 -3.81
CA PRO A 62 -16.76 3.08 -3.74
C PRO A 62 -17.41 3.49 -2.41
N THR A 63 -16.66 3.44 -1.30
CA THR A 63 -17.19 3.77 0.04
C THR A 63 -16.98 5.22 0.48
N TRP A 64 -16.30 6.05 -0.36
CA TRP A 64 -16.09 7.44 -0.01
C TRP A 64 -17.36 8.27 -0.22
N PRO A 65 -17.51 9.41 0.53
CA PRO A 65 -18.70 10.23 0.45
C PRO A 65 -19.00 10.74 -0.97
N ALA A 66 -20.24 10.61 -1.39
CA ALA A 66 -20.70 11.10 -2.69
C ALA A 66 -20.55 12.63 -2.83
N ALA A 67 -20.59 13.38 -1.72
CA ALA A 67 -20.39 14.83 -1.69
C ALA A 67 -19.03 15.26 -2.27
N TYR A 68 -18.03 14.39 -2.29
CA TYR A 68 -16.70 14.64 -2.89
C TYR A 68 -16.46 13.80 -4.15
N GLY A 69 -17.51 13.18 -4.72
CA GLY A 69 -17.42 12.37 -5.93
C GLY A 69 -17.15 10.89 -5.69
N GLY A 70 -17.09 10.42 -4.45
CA GLY A 70 -16.99 8.99 -4.13
C GLY A 70 -18.30 8.26 -4.41
N GLY A 71 -18.28 6.92 -4.39
CA GLY A 71 -19.43 6.10 -4.72
C GLY A 71 -20.56 6.13 -3.69
N GLY A 72 -20.30 6.54 -2.43
CA GLY A 72 -21.28 6.54 -1.34
C GLY A 72 -21.83 5.16 -1.01
N LEU A 73 -21.18 4.09 -1.47
CA LEU A 73 -21.67 2.72 -1.33
C LEU A 73 -21.44 2.18 0.09
N SER A 74 -22.31 1.29 0.49
CA SER A 74 -22.08 0.48 1.69
C SER A 74 -20.86 -0.45 1.51
N ALA A 75 -20.31 -0.94 2.61
CA ALA A 75 -19.22 -1.92 2.55
C ALA A 75 -19.67 -3.24 1.87
N ALA A 76 -20.96 -3.59 1.95
CA ALA A 76 -21.54 -4.75 1.29
C ALA A 76 -21.59 -4.53 -0.23
N ASP A 77 -22.07 -3.37 -0.68
CA ASP A 77 -22.13 -3.01 -2.11
C ASP A 77 -20.73 -2.93 -2.71
N ALA A 78 -19.79 -2.31 -2.01
CA ALA A 78 -18.40 -2.23 -2.45
C ALA A 78 -17.75 -3.62 -2.59
N ARG A 79 -18.17 -4.61 -1.79
CA ARG A 79 -17.73 -6.00 -1.94
C ARG A 79 -18.35 -6.63 -3.18
N THR A 80 -19.67 -6.48 -3.35
CA THR A 80 -20.39 -6.96 -4.54
C THR A 80 -19.79 -6.38 -5.82
N LEU A 81 -19.48 -5.09 -5.84
CA LEU A 81 -18.79 -4.45 -6.97
C LEU A 81 -17.45 -5.14 -7.29
N ARG A 82 -16.62 -5.42 -6.29
CA ARG A 82 -15.34 -6.13 -6.50
C ARG A 82 -15.54 -7.55 -7.03
N GLU A 83 -16.56 -8.27 -6.55
CA GLU A 83 -16.89 -9.61 -7.04
C GLU A 83 -17.30 -9.56 -8.52
N GLU A 84 -18.16 -8.61 -8.92
CA GLU A 84 -18.58 -8.47 -10.31
C GLU A 84 -17.44 -8.00 -11.22
N MET A 85 -16.54 -7.11 -10.73
CA MET A 85 -15.32 -6.76 -11.47
C MET A 85 -14.44 -7.98 -11.71
N ALA A 86 -14.19 -8.77 -10.65
CA ALA A 86 -13.36 -9.98 -10.77
C ALA A 86 -13.98 -11.00 -11.74
N ARG A 87 -15.30 -11.14 -11.78
CA ARG A 87 -16.03 -12.05 -12.68
C ARG A 87 -15.73 -11.80 -14.16
N ILE A 88 -15.58 -10.53 -14.55
CA ILE A 88 -15.32 -10.16 -15.95
C ILE A 88 -13.82 -9.88 -16.22
N GLY A 89 -12.95 -10.02 -15.21
CA GLY A 89 -11.53 -9.69 -15.32
C GLY A 89 -11.24 -8.19 -15.33
N ALA A 90 -12.18 -7.37 -14.83
CA ALA A 90 -11.98 -5.95 -14.63
C ALA A 90 -11.20 -5.66 -13.33
N TRP A 91 -10.56 -4.51 -13.30
CA TRP A 91 -9.77 -4.05 -12.16
C TRP A 91 -9.95 -2.55 -11.92
N ASN A 92 -9.66 -2.09 -10.71
CA ASN A 92 -9.81 -0.69 -10.35
C ASN A 92 -8.59 0.14 -10.83
N PRO A 93 -8.79 1.11 -11.72
CA PRO A 93 -7.72 1.97 -12.25
C PRO A 93 -7.39 3.15 -11.32
N ILE A 94 -8.19 3.38 -10.27
CA ILE A 94 -8.03 4.47 -9.31
C ILE A 94 -7.33 3.92 -8.06
N GLY A 95 -6.15 4.42 -7.77
CA GLY A 95 -5.33 3.88 -6.68
C GLY A 95 -4.22 4.83 -6.23
N GLY A 96 -3.18 4.26 -5.65
CA GLY A 96 -2.02 4.98 -5.13
C GLY A 96 -2.21 5.53 -3.72
N MET A 97 -1.21 6.26 -3.22
CA MET A 97 -1.17 6.73 -1.83
C MET A 97 -2.29 7.73 -1.50
N GLY A 98 -2.76 8.48 -2.51
CA GLY A 98 -3.91 9.36 -2.35
C GLY A 98 -5.16 8.60 -1.93
N VAL A 99 -5.43 7.45 -2.55
CA VAL A 99 -6.60 6.61 -2.25
C VAL A 99 -6.40 5.77 -1.00
N MET A 100 -5.22 5.14 -0.85
CA MET A 100 -5.00 4.16 0.22
C MET A 100 -4.82 4.79 1.60
N MET A 101 -4.22 5.97 1.67
CA MET A 101 -3.72 6.55 2.91
C MET A 101 -4.17 7.98 3.13
N PHE A 102 -3.87 8.87 2.18
CA PHE A 102 -4.07 10.30 2.37
C PHE A 102 -5.55 10.70 2.35
N GLY A 103 -6.32 10.24 1.38
CA GLY A 103 -7.73 10.61 1.25
C GLY A 103 -8.57 10.23 2.48
N PRO A 104 -8.50 8.99 3.00
CA PRO A 104 -9.17 8.64 4.25
C PRO A 104 -8.73 9.52 5.43
N THR A 105 -7.45 9.84 5.51
CA THR A 105 -6.91 10.75 6.56
C THR A 105 -7.45 12.16 6.40
N LEU A 106 -7.50 12.67 5.17
CA LEU A 106 -8.01 14.02 4.90
C LEU A 106 -9.52 14.12 5.18
N LEU A 107 -10.29 13.08 4.87
CA LEU A 107 -11.71 12.99 5.21
C LEU A 107 -11.96 13.09 6.73
N GLU A 108 -11.02 12.58 7.55
CA GLU A 108 -11.13 12.63 9.01
C GLU A 108 -10.60 13.96 9.61
N TYR A 109 -9.48 14.47 9.12
CA TYR A 109 -8.73 15.59 9.76
C TYR A 109 -8.68 16.87 8.95
N GLY A 110 -9.02 16.85 7.67
CA GLY A 110 -8.98 18.03 6.81
C GLY A 110 -10.10 19.01 7.09
N THR A 111 -9.85 20.28 6.78
CA THR A 111 -10.91 21.30 6.71
C THR A 111 -11.80 21.03 5.49
N GLU A 112 -12.97 21.65 5.46
CA GLU A 112 -13.88 21.49 4.32
C GLU A 112 -13.25 21.99 3.01
N GLU A 113 -12.52 23.11 3.06
CA GLU A 113 -11.78 23.66 1.91
C GLU A 113 -10.71 22.67 1.40
N GLN A 114 -9.99 22.02 2.32
CA GLN A 114 -8.99 21.02 1.95
C GLN A 114 -9.63 19.78 1.32
N LYS A 115 -10.77 19.33 1.84
CA LYS A 115 -11.52 18.20 1.28
C LYS A 115 -12.03 18.52 -0.12
N GLN A 116 -12.67 19.65 -0.29
CA GLN A 116 -13.17 20.11 -1.60
C GLN A 116 -12.07 20.29 -2.64
N ARG A 117 -10.88 20.72 -2.21
CA ARG A 117 -9.73 20.91 -3.10
C ARG A 117 -9.07 19.60 -3.53
N HIS A 118 -8.92 18.65 -2.63
CA HIS A 118 -8.04 17.50 -2.86
C HIS A 118 -8.77 16.18 -3.07
N ILE A 119 -9.94 15.95 -2.46
CA ILE A 119 -10.64 14.68 -2.59
C ILE A 119 -11.16 14.41 -4.01
N PRO A 120 -11.88 15.35 -4.68
CA PRO A 120 -12.40 15.09 -6.02
C PRO A 120 -11.33 14.69 -7.05
N PRO A 121 -10.17 15.37 -7.15
CA PRO A 121 -9.15 14.95 -8.10
C PRO A 121 -8.48 13.63 -7.72
N ILE A 122 -8.44 13.23 -6.43
CA ILE A 122 -8.02 11.88 -6.02
C ILE A 122 -9.04 10.84 -6.50
N VAL A 123 -10.33 11.11 -6.35
CA VAL A 123 -11.43 10.23 -6.81
C VAL A 123 -11.35 9.98 -8.31
N ARG A 124 -11.01 11.00 -9.10
CA ARG A 124 -10.83 10.88 -10.54
C ARG A 124 -9.44 10.33 -10.95
N GLY A 125 -8.55 10.10 -9.96
CA GLY A 125 -7.19 9.61 -10.22
C GLY A 125 -6.31 10.59 -10.97
N GLU A 126 -6.59 11.90 -10.87
CA GLU A 126 -5.86 12.97 -11.56
C GLU A 126 -4.57 13.36 -10.84
N LEU A 127 -4.55 13.23 -9.51
CA LEU A 127 -3.41 13.61 -8.68
C LEU A 127 -2.68 12.40 -8.12
N ARG A 128 -1.37 12.45 -8.17
CA ARG A 128 -0.47 11.50 -7.51
C ARG A 128 0.06 12.10 -6.23
N TRP A 129 0.07 11.28 -5.18
CA TRP A 129 0.55 11.66 -3.87
C TRP A 129 1.74 10.82 -3.46
N CYS A 130 2.71 11.42 -2.77
CA CYS A 130 3.79 10.71 -2.12
C CYS A 130 3.82 11.03 -0.62
N GLN A 131 4.56 10.19 0.13
CA GLN A 131 4.67 10.25 1.58
C GLN A 131 6.04 10.76 2.02
N GLY A 132 6.10 11.92 2.67
CA GLY A 132 7.31 12.50 3.23
C GLY A 132 7.44 12.24 4.74
N TYR A 133 7.74 11.00 5.13
CA TYR A 133 7.84 10.62 6.56
C TYR A 133 9.28 10.39 6.97
N SER A 134 9.86 9.26 6.55
CA SER A 134 11.21 8.83 6.95
C SER A 134 12.29 9.82 6.53
N GLU A 135 13.33 9.93 7.34
CA GLU A 135 14.55 10.68 7.07
C GLU A 135 15.75 9.75 7.21
N PRO A 136 16.94 10.11 6.69
CA PRO A 136 18.14 9.29 6.87
C PRO A 136 18.41 8.90 8.33
N GLY A 137 18.13 9.78 9.30
CA GLY A 137 18.27 9.56 10.72
C GLY A 137 16.97 9.20 11.47
N ALA A 138 15.82 9.09 10.80
CA ALA A 138 14.52 8.90 11.45
C ALA A 138 13.63 7.95 10.64
N GLY A 139 13.85 6.65 10.80
CA GLY A 139 13.04 5.58 10.24
C GLY A 139 12.16 4.92 11.29
N SER A 140 12.70 3.91 12.02
CA SER A 140 11.98 3.24 13.12
C SER A 140 11.61 4.18 14.25
N ASP A 141 12.50 5.11 14.62
CA ASP A 141 12.19 6.24 15.51
C ASP A 141 11.77 7.46 14.69
N LEU A 142 10.62 7.34 14.02
CA LEU A 142 10.08 8.39 13.14
C LEU A 142 9.89 9.73 13.87
N ALA A 143 9.60 9.70 15.18
CA ALA A 143 9.42 10.91 15.97
C ALA A 143 10.68 11.74 16.14
N SER A 144 11.85 11.22 15.74
CA SER A 144 13.14 11.96 15.71
C SER A 144 13.33 12.78 14.43
N LEU A 145 12.34 12.86 13.54
CA LEU A 145 12.44 13.64 12.31
C LEU A 145 12.89 15.09 12.55
N GLN A 146 13.71 15.60 11.63
CA GLN A 146 14.37 16.91 11.72
C GLN A 146 13.95 17.89 10.62
N THR A 147 13.24 17.46 9.56
CA THR A 147 12.71 18.37 8.52
C THR A 147 11.93 19.47 9.20
N ARG A 148 12.50 20.69 9.19
CA ARG A 148 11.98 21.85 9.94
C ARG A 148 10.96 22.60 9.12
N ALA A 149 9.90 23.09 9.77
CA ALA A 149 8.93 24.01 9.21
C ALA A 149 8.85 25.24 10.12
N GLU A 150 9.55 26.30 9.73
CA GLU A 150 9.59 27.55 10.45
C GLU A 150 8.38 28.42 10.12
N ASP A 151 7.68 28.91 11.13
CA ASP A 151 6.52 29.80 10.96
C ASP A 151 6.95 31.20 10.51
N LYS A 152 6.49 31.62 9.34
CA LYS A 152 6.73 32.96 8.75
C LYS A 152 5.46 33.81 8.69
N GLY A 153 4.44 33.46 9.47
CA GLY A 153 3.15 34.17 9.52
C GLY A 153 2.12 33.58 8.55
N ASP A 154 2.21 33.88 7.28
CA ASP A 154 1.28 33.41 6.24
C ASP A 154 1.65 32.02 5.67
N HIS A 155 2.91 31.58 5.86
CA HIS A 155 3.41 30.29 5.39
C HIS A 155 4.38 29.67 6.36
N PHE A 156 4.68 28.39 6.14
CA PHE A 156 5.84 27.68 6.72
C PHE A 156 7.00 27.68 5.73
N LEU A 157 8.21 27.94 6.21
CA LEU A 157 9.43 27.75 5.43
C LEU A 157 10.00 26.38 5.78
N VAL A 158 9.95 25.44 4.83
CA VAL A 158 10.32 24.05 5.05
C VAL A 158 11.74 23.79 4.54
N ASN A 159 12.57 23.20 5.41
CA ASN A 159 13.95 22.80 5.12
C ASN A 159 14.23 21.42 5.70
N GLY A 160 14.80 20.53 4.89
CA GLY A 160 15.17 19.18 5.32
C GLY A 160 15.24 18.17 4.19
N GLN A 161 15.30 16.90 4.57
CA GLN A 161 15.40 15.77 3.65
C GLN A 161 14.50 14.64 4.10
N LYS A 162 13.77 14.06 3.15
CA LYS A 162 13.03 12.80 3.30
C LYS A 162 13.69 11.71 2.47
N ILE A 163 13.52 10.46 2.90
CA ILE A 163 14.04 9.29 2.18
C ILE A 163 12.95 8.21 2.08
N TRP A 164 13.11 7.31 1.13
CA TRP A 164 12.14 6.26 0.80
C TRP A 164 10.78 6.81 0.37
N THR A 165 10.78 8.00 -0.22
CA THR A 165 9.56 8.66 -0.72
C THR A 165 9.12 7.98 -2.01
N SER A 166 8.16 7.06 -1.89
CA SER A 166 7.70 6.26 -3.03
C SER A 166 7.06 7.12 -4.10
N GLY A 167 7.57 7.00 -5.33
CA GLY A 167 7.03 7.66 -6.51
C GLY A 167 7.09 9.19 -6.48
N ALA A 168 7.96 9.78 -5.64
CA ALA A 168 8.06 11.24 -5.50
C ALA A 168 8.40 11.94 -6.80
N GLN A 169 9.20 11.30 -7.67
CA GLN A 169 9.56 11.81 -9.00
C GLN A 169 8.35 11.97 -9.95
N TYR A 170 7.21 11.36 -9.61
CA TYR A 170 5.98 11.41 -10.38
C TYR A 170 4.80 12.03 -9.62
N ALA A 171 5.03 12.46 -8.37
CA ALA A 171 3.98 12.97 -7.50
C ALA A 171 3.70 14.45 -7.75
N ASP A 172 2.43 14.81 -7.68
CA ASP A 172 1.97 16.22 -7.70
C ASP A 172 2.05 16.83 -6.30
N TRP A 173 1.77 16.03 -5.27
CA TRP A 173 1.69 16.44 -3.87
C TRP A 173 2.39 15.47 -2.94
N CYS A 174 2.97 16.02 -1.87
CA CYS A 174 3.51 15.27 -0.75
C CYS A 174 2.73 15.57 0.52
N PHE A 175 2.24 14.54 1.21
CA PHE A 175 1.83 14.67 2.59
C PHE A 175 3.02 14.38 3.50
N CYS A 176 3.40 15.38 4.30
CA CYS A 176 4.69 15.42 4.95
C CYS A 176 4.58 15.65 6.47
N LEU A 177 5.33 14.88 7.25
CA LEU A 177 5.58 15.20 8.67
C LEU A 177 6.77 16.13 8.78
N VAL A 178 6.59 17.24 9.48
CA VAL A 178 7.61 18.27 9.68
C VAL A 178 7.73 18.65 11.16
N ARG A 179 8.89 19.15 11.55
CA ARG A 179 9.18 19.66 12.89
C ARG A 179 8.82 21.14 12.97
N THR A 180 7.77 21.47 13.72
CA THR A 180 7.33 22.85 13.97
C THR A 180 7.74 23.34 15.37
N ASP A 181 8.01 22.42 16.31
CA ASP A 181 8.56 22.72 17.63
C ASP A 181 9.64 21.67 18.01
N ALA A 182 10.88 22.11 18.12
CA ALA A 182 12.02 21.25 18.45
C ALA A 182 12.12 20.91 19.95
N SER A 183 11.39 21.59 20.82
CA SER A 183 11.41 21.37 22.27
C SER A 183 10.62 20.12 22.69
N ARG A 184 9.78 19.57 21.81
CA ARG A 184 8.89 18.44 22.09
C ARG A 184 9.03 17.36 21.04
N LYS A 185 9.15 16.09 21.45
CA LYS A 185 9.38 14.98 20.52
C LYS A 185 8.16 14.70 19.65
N HIS A 186 7.02 14.39 20.21
CA HIS A 186 5.80 14.04 19.47
C HIS A 186 4.91 15.27 19.21
N GLU A 187 4.72 16.09 20.22
CA GLU A 187 3.88 17.29 20.21
C GLU A 187 4.55 18.47 19.51
N GLY A 188 5.70 18.28 18.89
CA GLY A 188 6.38 19.27 18.04
C GLY A 188 6.32 18.94 16.55
N ILE A 189 5.49 17.96 16.16
CA ILE A 189 5.33 17.50 14.76
C ILE A 189 4.02 18.00 14.20
N SER A 190 4.07 18.57 13.00
CA SER A 190 2.90 18.96 12.21
C SER A 190 2.80 18.16 10.92
N PHE A 191 1.61 18.10 10.35
CA PHE A 191 1.31 17.43 9.11
C PHE A 191 0.95 18.47 8.03
N VAL A 192 1.75 18.55 6.98
CA VAL A 192 1.58 19.56 5.92
C VAL A 192 1.48 18.94 4.53
N LEU A 193 0.82 19.67 3.62
CA LEU A 193 0.72 19.31 2.22
C LEU A 193 1.66 20.18 1.40
N ILE A 194 2.59 19.57 0.67
CA ILE A 194 3.60 20.25 -0.15
C ILE A 194 3.29 19.98 -1.62
N ASP A 195 3.09 21.03 -2.42
CA ASP A 195 3.05 20.91 -3.88
C ASP A 195 4.48 20.60 -4.37
N MET A 196 4.65 19.47 -5.03
CA MET A 196 5.96 18.99 -5.48
C MET A 196 6.60 19.85 -6.56
N ARG A 197 5.84 20.78 -7.15
CA ARG A 197 6.32 21.77 -8.13
C ARG A 197 6.81 23.05 -7.48
N THR A 198 6.69 23.19 -6.15
CA THR A 198 7.16 24.39 -5.44
C THR A 198 8.68 24.51 -5.58
N PRO A 199 9.20 25.71 -5.91
CA PRO A 199 10.64 25.95 -5.92
C PRO A 199 11.32 25.52 -4.63
N GLY A 200 12.46 24.82 -4.76
CA GLY A 200 13.20 24.26 -3.62
C GLY A 200 12.87 22.79 -3.31
N VAL A 201 11.88 22.20 -3.99
CA VAL A 201 11.63 20.75 -3.92
C VAL A 201 12.48 20.06 -4.99
N GLU A 202 13.29 19.09 -4.56
CA GLU A 202 14.12 18.25 -5.45
C GLU A 202 13.92 16.78 -5.08
N THR A 203 13.78 15.90 -6.09
CA THR A 203 13.68 14.47 -5.90
C THR A 203 14.82 13.75 -6.61
N ARG A 204 15.44 12.78 -5.94
CA ARG A 204 16.51 11.93 -6.49
C ARG A 204 16.12 10.47 -6.37
N PRO A 205 15.83 9.78 -7.48
CA PRO A 205 15.50 8.36 -7.46
C PRO A 205 16.65 7.51 -6.88
N ILE A 206 16.29 6.54 -6.04
CA ILE A 206 17.20 5.58 -5.44
C ILE A 206 17.18 4.31 -6.26
N LEU A 207 18.33 3.96 -6.86
CA LEU A 207 18.47 2.68 -7.55
C LEU A 207 18.59 1.55 -6.53
N LEU A 208 17.61 0.66 -6.55
CA LEU A 208 17.58 -0.50 -5.67
C LEU A 208 18.42 -1.66 -6.24
N ILE A 209 18.80 -2.60 -5.39
CA ILE A 209 19.47 -3.84 -5.78
C ILE A 209 18.64 -4.67 -6.78
N SER A 210 17.32 -4.50 -6.81
CA SER A 210 16.41 -5.11 -7.79
C SER A 210 16.48 -4.48 -9.20
N GLY A 211 17.22 -3.41 -9.37
CA GLY A 211 17.34 -2.68 -10.65
C GLY A 211 16.23 -1.64 -10.88
N SER A 212 15.25 -1.50 -9.98
CA SER A 212 14.20 -0.48 -10.07
C SER A 212 14.49 0.73 -9.19
N SER A 213 13.80 1.85 -9.43
CA SER A 213 13.94 3.09 -8.66
C SER A 213 12.57 3.62 -8.21
N PRO A 214 11.80 2.85 -7.41
CA PRO A 214 10.46 3.24 -7.00
C PRO A 214 10.44 4.28 -5.87
N PHE A 215 11.58 4.54 -5.23
CA PHE A 215 11.74 5.47 -4.12
C PHE A 215 12.70 6.60 -4.45
N CYS A 216 12.51 7.73 -3.77
CA CYS A 216 13.40 8.88 -3.86
C CYS A 216 13.95 9.30 -2.48
N GLU A 217 15.08 9.95 -2.51
CA GLU A 217 15.40 11.03 -1.59
C GLU A 217 14.63 12.27 -2.05
N THR A 218 14.07 13.03 -1.11
CA THR A 218 13.32 14.26 -1.39
C THR A 218 13.89 15.38 -0.53
N PHE A 219 14.40 16.41 -1.17
CA PHE A 219 15.02 17.56 -0.51
C PHE A 219 14.08 18.75 -0.54
N PHE A 220 14.06 19.47 0.56
CA PHE A 220 13.33 20.74 0.71
C PHE A 220 14.33 21.82 1.10
N THR A 221 14.48 22.82 0.23
CA THR A 221 15.36 23.98 0.45
C THR A 221 14.52 25.24 0.34
N ASP A 222 14.25 25.89 1.46
CA ASP A 222 13.44 27.11 1.58
C ASP A 222 12.07 27.00 0.89
N VAL A 223 11.43 25.81 1.00
CA VAL A 223 10.13 25.54 0.40
C VAL A 223 9.03 26.28 1.16
N LYS A 224 8.31 27.14 0.47
CA LYS A 224 7.18 27.90 1.04
C LYS A 224 5.90 27.05 1.00
N VAL A 225 5.37 26.72 2.18
CA VAL A 225 4.14 25.94 2.34
C VAL A 225 3.07 26.82 2.97
N PRO A 226 1.99 27.18 2.25
CA PRO A 226 0.91 27.99 2.80
C PRO A 226 0.31 27.40 4.09
N LYS A 227 -0.12 28.25 5.03
CA LYS A 227 -0.79 27.81 6.27
C LYS A 227 -2.05 26.98 6.01
N ALA A 228 -2.75 27.26 4.92
CA ALA A 228 -3.93 26.51 4.49
C ALA A 228 -3.63 25.02 4.15
N ASN A 229 -2.35 24.67 3.99
CA ASN A 229 -1.89 23.32 3.74
C ASN A 229 -1.54 22.53 5.04
N LEU A 230 -1.74 23.10 6.22
CA LEU A 230 -1.65 22.41 7.49
C LEU A 230 -2.90 21.52 7.69
N VAL A 231 -2.73 20.23 7.87
CA VAL A 231 -3.82 19.28 8.14
C VAL A 231 -3.87 18.98 9.63
N GLY A 232 -5.04 19.20 10.23
CA GLY A 232 -5.22 19.12 11.68
C GLY A 232 -4.57 20.30 12.41
N PRO A 233 -4.46 20.24 13.75
CA PRO A 233 -3.91 21.33 14.54
C PRO A 233 -2.37 21.42 14.39
N LEU A 234 -1.84 22.64 14.55
CA LEU A 234 -0.40 22.86 14.67
C LEU A 234 0.16 21.99 15.81
N ASN A 235 1.29 21.32 15.59
CA ASN A 235 1.92 20.37 16.51
C ASN A 235 1.09 19.09 16.80
N GLY A 236 -0.05 18.89 16.10
CA GLY A 236 -0.88 17.70 16.20
C GLY A 236 -0.59 16.64 15.14
N GLY A 237 0.40 16.86 14.29
CA GLY A 237 0.70 16.02 13.13
C GLY A 237 1.08 14.58 13.47
N TRP A 238 1.62 14.33 14.65
CA TRP A 238 1.92 12.97 15.11
C TRP A 238 0.66 12.09 15.20
N THR A 239 -0.45 12.65 15.70
CA THR A 239 -1.74 11.93 15.76
C THR A 239 -2.30 11.66 14.37
N VAL A 240 -2.27 12.66 13.48
CA VAL A 240 -2.69 12.52 12.07
C VAL A 240 -1.83 11.47 11.36
N GLY A 241 -0.51 11.54 11.52
CA GLY A 241 0.44 10.59 10.93
C GLY A 241 0.24 9.14 11.40
N LYS A 242 0.01 8.93 12.69
CA LYS A 242 -0.33 7.60 13.23
C LYS A 242 -1.63 7.05 12.64
N ARG A 243 -2.63 7.90 12.47
CA ARG A 243 -3.90 7.50 11.86
C ARG A 243 -3.74 7.11 10.40
N LEU A 244 -2.96 7.88 9.64
CA LEU A 244 -2.59 7.56 8.27
C LEU A 244 -1.93 6.19 8.14
N LEU A 245 -0.98 5.86 9.03
CA LEU A 245 -0.34 4.54 9.06
C LEU A 245 -1.31 3.40 9.42
N GLN A 246 -2.43 3.68 10.10
CA GLN A 246 -3.50 2.69 10.31
C GLN A 246 -4.25 2.43 9.00
N HIS A 247 -4.56 3.47 8.21
CA HIS A 247 -5.16 3.32 6.89
C HIS A 247 -4.26 2.52 5.94
N GLU A 248 -2.94 2.77 5.96
CA GLU A 248 -1.95 1.98 5.22
C GLU A 248 -2.06 0.49 5.54
N ARG A 249 -2.02 0.14 6.83
CA ARG A 249 -2.14 -1.25 7.27
C ARG A 249 -3.47 -1.90 6.85
N ASN A 250 -4.56 -1.16 6.95
CA ASN A 250 -5.87 -1.65 6.51
C ASN A 250 -5.93 -1.86 5.00
N GLY A 251 -5.33 -0.97 4.20
CA GLY A 251 -5.22 -1.09 2.75
C GLY A 251 -4.39 -2.30 2.33
N LEU A 252 -3.27 -2.54 3.01
CA LEU A 252 -2.41 -3.71 2.77
C LEU A 252 -3.07 -5.03 3.21
N SER A 253 -3.96 -4.99 4.20
CA SER A 253 -4.65 -6.17 4.75
C SER A 253 -5.96 -6.52 4.04
N GLY A 254 -6.58 -5.59 3.32
CA GLY A 254 -8.00 -5.70 2.92
C GLY A 254 -8.28 -6.00 1.44
N GLY A 255 -7.29 -6.07 0.57
CA GLY A 255 -7.56 -5.97 -0.87
C GLY A 255 -7.02 -7.07 -1.78
N GLY A 256 -6.30 -8.04 -1.29
CA GLY A 256 -5.72 -9.09 -2.13
C GLY A 256 -6.32 -10.46 -1.88
N ASP A 257 -6.29 -11.29 -2.89
CA ASP A 257 -6.55 -12.74 -2.84
C ASP A 257 -5.47 -13.53 -2.06
N GLY A 258 -4.67 -12.83 -1.25
CA GLY A 258 -3.54 -13.39 -0.50
C GLY A 258 -2.28 -13.57 -1.35
N ARG A 259 -2.30 -13.16 -2.62
CA ARG A 259 -1.11 -13.23 -3.48
C ARG A 259 -0.21 -12.02 -3.23
N PRO A 260 1.11 -12.21 -3.16
CA PRO A 260 2.05 -11.12 -3.11
C PRO A 260 1.84 -10.16 -4.28
N ARG A 261 1.89 -8.84 -4.02
CA ARG A 261 1.68 -7.79 -5.03
C ARG A 261 2.66 -7.87 -6.22
N PHE A 262 3.75 -8.61 -6.05
CA PHE A 262 4.85 -8.78 -7.02
C PHE A 262 4.90 -10.19 -7.59
N TYR A 263 3.81 -10.95 -7.51
CA TYR A 263 3.80 -12.34 -7.92
C TYR A 263 3.64 -12.48 -9.44
N THR A 264 4.60 -13.11 -10.08
CA THR A 264 4.57 -13.52 -11.49
C THR A 264 4.53 -15.06 -11.56
N GLY A 265 3.37 -15.66 -11.58
CA GLY A 265 3.23 -17.10 -11.69
C GLY A 265 2.84 -17.80 -10.38
N HIS A 266 2.44 -19.05 -10.48
CA HIS A 266 2.07 -19.88 -9.34
C HIS A 266 3.25 -20.75 -8.94
N LEU A 267 3.77 -20.61 -7.71
CA LEU A 267 4.96 -21.33 -7.23
C LEU A 267 4.90 -22.84 -7.52
N ARG A 268 3.71 -23.44 -7.39
CA ARG A 268 3.50 -24.85 -7.71
C ARG A 268 3.75 -25.17 -9.19
N ASP A 269 3.34 -24.29 -10.09
CA ASP A 269 3.49 -24.52 -11.54
C ASP A 269 4.95 -24.30 -11.96
N VAL A 270 5.62 -23.32 -11.34
CA VAL A 270 7.06 -23.13 -11.50
C VAL A 270 7.82 -24.34 -11.00
N ALA A 271 7.53 -24.80 -9.78
CA ALA A 271 8.19 -25.99 -9.22
C ALA A 271 8.01 -27.23 -10.12
N ARG A 272 6.81 -27.45 -10.67
CA ARG A 272 6.55 -28.56 -11.61
C ARG A 272 7.37 -28.45 -12.90
N ARG A 273 7.56 -27.23 -13.39
CA ARG A 273 8.31 -26.98 -14.63
C ARG A 273 9.79 -27.30 -14.46
N TYR A 274 10.38 -26.98 -13.32
CA TYR A 274 11.83 -27.11 -13.11
C TYR A 274 12.25 -28.40 -12.43
N TYR A 275 11.47 -28.90 -11.47
CA TYR A 275 11.74 -30.18 -10.80
C TYR A 275 11.11 -31.40 -11.51
N GLY A 276 10.08 -31.17 -12.34
CA GLY A 276 9.30 -32.25 -12.94
C GLY A 276 8.27 -32.89 -12.00
N GLN A 277 7.65 -33.96 -12.49
CA GLN A 277 6.63 -34.70 -11.78
C GLN A 277 6.93 -36.18 -11.83
N GLU A 278 6.58 -36.92 -10.76
CA GLU A 278 6.51 -38.37 -10.74
C GLU A 278 5.30 -38.86 -11.55
N GLU A 279 5.22 -40.18 -11.82
CA GLU A 279 4.12 -40.81 -12.60
C GLU A 279 2.74 -40.55 -11.97
N ASP A 280 2.66 -40.42 -10.66
CA ASP A 280 1.43 -40.12 -9.92
C ASP A 280 1.07 -38.62 -9.87
N GLY A 281 1.84 -37.78 -10.57
CA GLY A 281 1.62 -36.32 -10.66
C GLY A 281 2.15 -35.52 -9.45
N ARG A 282 2.80 -36.17 -8.48
CA ARG A 282 3.49 -35.44 -7.40
C ARG A 282 4.75 -34.76 -7.92
N LEU A 283 5.12 -33.67 -7.30
CA LEU A 283 6.40 -33.00 -7.56
C LEU A 283 7.56 -33.96 -7.29
N ALA A 284 8.51 -34.05 -8.23
CA ALA A 284 9.58 -35.06 -8.16
C ALA A 284 10.54 -34.81 -6.99
N ASP A 285 10.80 -33.57 -6.58
CA ASP A 285 11.60 -33.26 -5.42
C ASP A 285 10.75 -33.37 -4.12
N PRO A 286 11.01 -34.35 -3.23
CA PRO A 286 10.20 -34.60 -2.03
C PRO A 286 10.43 -33.52 -0.95
N ASP A 287 11.63 -32.98 -0.82
CA ASP A 287 11.95 -31.96 0.19
C ASP A 287 11.30 -30.62 -0.19
N PHE A 288 11.46 -30.22 -1.44
CA PHE A 288 10.77 -29.02 -1.93
C PHE A 288 9.25 -29.17 -1.85
N ARG A 289 8.71 -30.34 -2.19
CA ARG A 289 7.28 -30.63 -2.06
C ARG A 289 6.78 -30.43 -0.63
N THR A 290 7.51 -30.90 0.37
CA THR A 290 7.16 -30.75 1.79
C THR A 290 7.13 -29.26 2.18
N ARG A 291 8.12 -28.49 1.78
CA ARG A 291 8.20 -27.05 2.02
C ARG A 291 7.09 -26.29 1.30
N LEU A 292 6.77 -26.67 0.06
CA LEU A 292 5.68 -26.08 -0.72
C LEU A 292 4.32 -26.27 -0.03
N VAL A 293 4.05 -27.47 0.49
CA VAL A 293 2.83 -27.74 1.24
C VAL A 293 2.76 -26.90 2.51
N GLN A 294 3.87 -26.79 3.26
CA GLN A 294 3.93 -25.97 4.47
C GLN A 294 3.68 -24.48 4.12
N HIS A 295 4.29 -23.98 3.06
CA HIS A 295 4.08 -22.61 2.58
C HIS A 295 2.61 -22.36 2.19
N ASP A 296 1.98 -23.29 1.46
CA ASP A 296 0.55 -23.19 1.10
C ASP A 296 -0.34 -23.17 2.36
N MET A 297 -0.01 -23.97 3.38
CA MET A 297 -0.73 -23.99 4.67
C MET A 297 -0.59 -22.65 5.40
N ASP A 298 0.62 -22.10 5.48
CA ASP A 298 0.89 -20.82 6.13
C ASP A 298 0.15 -19.66 5.41
N ALA A 299 0.21 -19.62 4.08
CA ALA A 299 -0.50 -18.63 3.28
C ALA A 299 -2.03 -18.73 3.45
N ARG A 300 -2.57 -19.95 3.52
CA ARG A 300 -4.00 -20.18 3.74
C ARG A 300 -4.43 -19.78 5.16
N THR A 301 -3.64 -20.13 6.16
CA THR A 301 -3.88 -19.75 7.56
C THR A 301 -3.86 -18.23 7.71
N TYR A 302 -2.90 -17.56 7.07
CA TYR A 302 -2.83 -16.11 7.01
C TYR A 302 -4.11 -15.51 6.40
N ALA A 303 -4.54 -15.99 5.24
CA ALA A 303 -5.76 -15.50 4.58
C ALA A 303 -7.02 -15.69 5.43
N LEU A 304 -7.15 -16.82 6.14
CA LEU A 304 -8.27 -17.07 7.07
C LEU A 304 -8.21 -16.14 8.29
N THR A 305 -7.01 -15.87 8.81
CA THR A 305 -6.82 -14.95 9.93
C THR A 305 -7.15 -13.50 9.53
N LEU A 306 -6.80 -13.07 8.31
CA LEU A 306 -7.23 -11.76 7.78
C LEU A 306 -8.75 -11.62 7.75
N ARG A 307 -9.47 -12.67 7.31
CA ARG A 307 -10.94 -12.66 7.31
C ARG A 307 -11.50 -12.53 8.73
N ARG A 308 -10.93 -13.26 9.70
CA ARG A 308 -11.31 -13.17 11.10
C ARG A 308 -11.08 -11.77 11.65
N VAL A 309 -9.91 -11.18 11.45
CA VAL A 309 -9.56 -9.82 11.88
C VAL A 309 -10.52 -8.79 11.28
N ALA A 310 -10.92 -8.94 10.03
CA ALA A 310 -11.87 -8.06 9.37
C ALA A 310 -13.29 -8.16 9.97
N VAL A 311 -13.68 -9.32 10.47
CA VAL A 311 -14.95 -9.51 11.19
C VAL A 311 -14.88 -8.91 12.60
N GLU A 312 -13.78 -9.16 13.33
CA GLU A 312 -13.54 -8.62 14.67
C GLU A 312 -13.50 -7.08 14.67
N ALA A 313 -12.87 -6.47 13.67
CA ALA A 313 -12.79 -5.01 13.53
C ALA A 313 -14.16 -4.34 13.32
N LYS A 314 -15.16 -5.06 12.84
CA LYS A 314 -16.54 -4.56 12.71
C LYS A 314 -17.30 -4.51 14.05
N SER A 315 -16.95 -5.39 14.96
CA SER A 315 -17.58 -5.49 16.28
C SER A 315 -16.87 -4.66 17.36
N ALA A 316 -15.60 -4.29 17.11
CA ALA A 316 -14.79 -3.45 17.99
C ALA A 316 -14.59 -2.07 17.35
N ASN A 317 -14.73 -0.99 18.12
CA ASN A 317 -14.55 0.39 17.65
C ASN A 317 -13.06 0.73 17.34
N GLY A 318 -12.39 -0.07 16.53
CA GLY A 318 -11.01 0.20 16.13
C GLY A 318 -10.28 -0.99 15.50
N PRO A 319 -9.10 -0.76 14.92
CA PRO A 319 -8.30 -1.82 14.32
C PRO A 319 -7.82 -2.81 15.39
N SER A 320 -7.96 -4.09 15.10
CA SER A 320 -7.47 -5.17 15.95
C SER A 320 -5.95 -5.05 16.17
N ALA A 321 -5.50 -5.30 17.40
CA ALA A 321 -4.08 -5.44 17.73
C ALA A 321 -3.37 -6.53 16.89
N ALA A 322 -4.13 -7.45 16.33
CA ALA A 322 -3.65 -8.50 15.43
C ALA A 322 -3.01 -7.97 14.12
N THR A 323 -3.21 -6.70 13.74
CA THR A 323 -2.59 -6.13 12.53
C THR A 323 -1.05 -6.19 12.56
N SER A 324 -0.42 -6.08 13.72
CA SER A 324 1.04 -6.21 13.86
C SER A 324 1.52 -7.65 13.61
N ILE A 325 0.78 -8.65 14.10
CA ILE A 325 1.04 -10.08 13.83
C ILE A 325 0.92 -10.35 12.33
N MET A 326 -0.12 -9.79 11.71
CA MET A 326 -0.37 -9.97 10.28
C MET A 326 0.76 -9.41 9.42
N LYS A 327 1.34 -8.26 9.78
CA LYS A 327 2.49 -7.68 9.06
C LYS A 327 3.69 -8.62 9.10
N ASN A 328 4.07 -9.15 10.26
CA ASN A 328 5.19 -10.06 10.39
C ASN A 328 4.96 -11.38 9.62
N ALA A 329 3.77 -11.97 9.76
CA ALA A 329 3.40 -13.19 9.04
C ALA A 329 3.45 -12.99 7.52
N ASN A 330 2.86 -11.89 7.02
CA ASN A 330 2.87 -11.58 5.59
C ASN A 330 4.28 -11.40 5.04
N SER A 331 5.12 -10.63 5.76
CA SER A 331 6.50 -10.38 5.33
C SER A 331 7.29 -11.68 5.19
N ARG A 332 7.11 -12.61 6.13
CA ARG A 332 7.74 -13.94 6.08
C ARG A 332 7.21 -14.75 4.90
N ILE A 333 5.89 -14.91 4.76
CA ILE A 333 5.27 -15.68 3.67
C ILE A 333 5.72 -15.16 2.31
N MET A 334 5.77 -13.84 2.12
CA MET A 334 6.23 -13.22 0.88
C MET A 334 7.70 -13.50 0.61
N THR A 335 8.56 -13.40 1.63
CA THR A 335 9.99 -13.66 1.50
C THR A 335 10.25 -15.12 1.15
N ASP A 336 9.62 -16.04 1.89
CA ASP A 336 9.73 -17.49 1.66
C ASP A 336 9.23 -17.86 0.26
N HIS A 337 8.12 -17.27 -0.19
CA HIS A 337 7.58 -17.47 -1.55
C HIS A 337 8.59 -17.11 -2.64
N CYS A 338 9.16 -15.90 -2.57
CA CYS A 338 10.11 -15.43 -3.58
C CYS A 338 11.42 -16.21 -3.54
N GLU A 339 11.84 -16.65 -2.36
CA GLU A 339 13.01 -17.50 -2.19
C GLU A 339 12.81 -18.88 -2.83
N MET A 340 11.66 -19.51 -2.56
CA MET A 340 11.30 -20.78 -3.18
C MET A 340 11.12 -20.69 -4.71
N MET A 341 10.67 -19.54 -5.23
CA MET A 341 10.58 -19.30 -6.68
C MET A 341 11.98 -19.36 -7.33
N VAL A 342 12.93 -18.61 -6.78
CA VAL A 342 14.30 -18.58 -7.30
C VAL A 342 15.00 -19.93 -7.11
N GLU A 343 14.79 -20.58 -5.97
CA GLU A 343 15.32 -21.92 -5.71
C GLU A 343 14.80 -22.94 -6.71
N ALA A 344 13.48 -22.95 -6.97
CA ALA A 344 12.88 -23.88 -7.93
C ALA A 344 13.44 -23.71 -9.35
N MET A 345 13.73 -22.47 -9.76
CA MET A 345 14.33 -22.16 -11.06
C MET A 345 15.82 -22.48 -11.12
N GLY A 346 16.50 -22.71 -9.98
CA GLY A 346 17.93 -22.98 -9.91
C GLY A 346 18.77 -21.86 -10.58
N LEU A 347 19.68 -22.22 -11.45
CA LEU A 347 20.54 -21.23 -12.15
C LEU A 347 19.73 -20.24 -13.01
N ALA A 348 18.58 -20.66 -13.54
CA ALA A 348 17.72 -19.78 -14.31
C ALA A 348 17.12 -18.64 -13.45
N GLY A 349 16.81 -18.93 -12.17
CA GLY A 349 16.34 -17.91 -11.20
C GLY A 349 17.38 -16.86 -10.81
N ALA A 350 18.66 -17.08 -11.14
CA ALA A 350 19.74 -16.10 -11.00
C ALA A 350 19.90 -15.19 -12.25
N GLY A 351 19.10 -15.41 -13.29
CA GLY A 351 19.13 -14.63 -14.53
C GLY A 351 18.80 -13.16 -14.28
N TRP A 352 19.64 -12.26 -14.80
CA TRP A 352 19.46 -10.81 -14.61
C TRP A 352 19.10 -10.09 -15.91
N ALA A 353 19.76 -10.46 -17.00
CA ALA A 353 19.63 -9.87 -18.33
C ALA A 353 20.04 -10.90 -19.40
N GLY A 354 19.75 -10.61 -20.67
CA GLY A 354 20.08 -11.45 -21.82
C GLY A 354 18.91 -12.28 -22.32
N GLU A 355 19.04 -12.80 -23.53
CA GLU A 355 18.00 -13.58 -24.22
C GLU A 355 17.94 -15.04 -23.76
N ASP A 356 18.99 -15.50 -23.05
CA ASP A 356 19.05 -16.86 -22.51
C ASP A 356 18.09 -17.12 -21.33
N PHE A 357 17.52 -16.04 -20.79
CA PHE A 357 16.56 -16.08 -19.68
C PHE A 357 15.19 -15.56 -20.10
N THR A 358 14.15 -16.24 -19.71
CA THR A 358 12.77 -15.76 -19.87
C THR A 358 12.52 -14.49 -19.03
N GLU A 359 11.47 -13.74 -19.36
CA GLU A 359 11.07 -12.59 -18.58
C GLU A 359 10.69 -13.00 -17.14
N GLU A 360 10.01 -14.14 -16.97
CA GLU A 360 9.63 -14.70 -15.67
C GLU A 360 10.85 -15.01 -14.80
N GLU A 361 11.92 -15.58 -15.36
CA GLU A 361 13.16 -15.89 -14.64
C GLU A 361 13.89 -14.62 -14.19
N ARG A 362 14.03 -13.65 -15.09
CA ARG A 362 14.64 -12.35 -14.75
C ARG A 362 13.85 -11.61 -13.68
N GLU A 363 12.52 -11.65 -13.76
CA GLU A 363 11.64 -10.98 -12.81
C GLU A 363 11.65 -11.68 -11.44
N ALA A 364 11.70 -13.01 -11.40
CA ALA A 364 11.81 -13.76 -10.15
C ALA A 364 13.02 -13.33 -9.31
N GLY A 365 14.21 -13.21 -9.92
CA GLY A 365 15.42 -12.72 -9.26
C GLY A 365 15.26 -11.27 -8.74
N ARG A 366 14.68 -10.38 -9.54
CA ARG A 366 14.43 -8.98 -9.15
C ARG A 366 13.46 -8.87 -7.98
N ILE A 367 12.36 -9.61 -8.02
CA ILE A 367 11.35 -9.65 -6.95
C ILE A 367 11.94 -10.23 -5.67
N TYR A 368 12.73 -11.30 -5.76
CA TYR A 368 13.42 -11.89 -4.62
C TYR A 368 14.31 -10.86 -3.90
N LEU A 369 15.08 -10.07 -4.63
CA LEU A 369 15.89 -9.00 -4.06
C LEU A 369 15.01 -7.88 -3.48
N ARG A 370 13.94 -7.51 -4.17
CA ARG A 370 13.01 -6.45 -3.77
C ARG A 370 12.26 -6.79 -2.49
N VAL A 371 11.80 -8.05 -2.33
CA VAL A 371 10.97 -8.47 -1.21
C VAL A 371 11.68 -8.43 0.14
N LYS A 372 13.02 -8.48 0.18
CA LYS A 372 13.80 -8.38 1.42
C LYS A 372 13.45 -7.11 2.22
N SER A 373 13.05 -6.04 1.56
CA SER A 373 12.59 -4.81 2.22
C SER A 373 11.27 -4.98 2.99
N SER A 374 10.49 -6.02 2.74
CA SER A 374 9.19 -6.25 3.39
C SER A 374 9.29 -6.45 4.90
N THR A 375 10.43 -6.94 5.40
CA THR A 375 10.68 -7.11 6.84
C THR A 375 11.06 -5.80 7.56
N ILE A 376 11.36 -4.74 6.78
CA ILE A 376 11.81 -3.43 7.27
C ILE A 376 10.72 -2.37 7.05
N ALA A 377 10.16 -2.29 5.85
CA ALA A 377 9.17 -1.30 5.47
C ALA A 377 7.85 -1.44 6.25
N GLY A 378 7.15 -0.32 6.47
CA GLY A 378 5.89 -0.32 7.23
C GLY A 378 6.05 -0.67 8.72
N GLY A 379 7.22 -0.38 9.30
CA GLY A 379 7.68 -0.80 10.63
C GLY A 379 8.41 -2.14 10.57
N SER A 380 9.67 -2.16 11.06
CA SER A 380 10.47 -3.38 11.05
C SER A 380 9.83 -4.49 11.87
N SER A 381 10.25 -5.73 11.65
CA SER A 381 9.77 -6.89 12.42
C SER A 381 9.99 -6.68 13.93
N GLU A 382 11.08 -6.03 14.32
CA GLU A 382 11.40 -5.69 15.71
C GLU A 382 10.41 -4.66 16.28
N VAL A 383 10.08 -3.60 15.51
CA VAL A 383 9.06 -2.60 15.90
C VAL A 383 7.69 -3.29 16.07
N GLN A 384 7.30 -4.18 15.15
CA GLN A 384 6.05 -4.93 15.28
C GLN A 384 6.07 -5.85 16.50
N ASN A 385 7.19 -6.54 16.78
CA ASN A 385 7.36 -7.38 17.97
C ASN A 385 7.25 -6.56 19.26
N ASN A 386 7.82 -5.34 19.31
CA ASN A 386 7.64 -4.44 20.43
C ASN A 386 6.18 -4.03 20.64
N ILE A 387 5.44 -3.77 19.55
CA ILE A 387 4.00 -3.47 19.62
C ILE A 387 3.22 -4.68 20.14
N ILE A 388 3.53 -5.89 19.64
CA ILE A 388 2.90 -7.14 20.09
C ILE A 388 3.17 -7.36 21.58
N SER A 389 4.43 -7.27 21.99
CA SER A 389 4.86 -7.43 23.38
C SER A 389 4.11 -6.50 24.33
N LYS A 390 4.13 -5.19 24.06
CA LYS A 390 3.57 -4.18 24.94
C LYS A 390 2.04 -4.12 24.89
N ARG A 391 1.42 -4.19 23.71
CA ARG A 391 0.00 -3.89 23.53
C ARG A 391 -0.89 -5.11 23.45
N ILE A 392 -0.36 -6.26 23.02
CA ILE A 392 -1.13 -7.50 22.87
C ILE A 392 -0.88 -8.40 24.04
N LEU A 393 0.39 -8.60 24.41
CA LEU A 393 0.79 -9.49 25.51
C LEU A 393 0.86 -8.77 26.88
N GLY A 394 0.84 -7.44 26.92
CA GLY A 394 0.92 -6.67 28.15
C GLY A 394 2.24 -6.83 28.91
N LEU A 395 3.32 -7.18 28.21
CA LEU A 395 4.63 -7.38 28.82
C LEU A 395 5.26 -6.03 29.23
N PRO A 396 6.09 -6.00 30.27
CA PRO A 396 6.77 -4.79 30.72
C PRO A 396 7.63 -4.15 29.64
N ASP A 397 7.75 -2.81 29.68
CA ASP A 397 8.67 -2.10 28.80
C ASP A 397 10.11 -2.30 29.32
N PRO A 398 11.05 -2.84 28.51
CA PRO A 398 12.44 -2.99 28.93
C PRO A 398 13.10 -1.67 29.36
N SER A 399 12.64 -0.54 28.79
CA SER A 399 13.14 0.79 29.16
C SER A 399 12.66 1.27 30.54
N SER A 400 11.71 0.59 31.18
CA SER A 400 11.23 0.92 32.53
C SER A 400 12.09 0.35 33.64
N HIS A 401 13.05 -0.52 33.32
CA HIS A 401 14.04 -1.02 34.26
C HIS A 401 15.31 -0.16 34.16
N THR A 402 15.35 0.94 34.91
CA THR A 402 16.61 1.56 35.30
C THR A 402 17.30 0.59 36.25
N TYR A 403 18.40 -0.02 35.81
CA TYR A 403 19.34 -0.72 36.69
C TYR A 403 20.05 0.29 37.59
#